data_a1e21a07b5c2e3533262ca5b0cf25e25
#
_entry.id   a1e21a07b5c2e3533262ca5b0cf25e25
#
_cell.length_a   1.000
_cell.length_b   1.000
_cell.length_c   1.000
_cell.angle_alpha   90.00
_cell.angle_beta   90.00
_cell.angle_gamma   90.00
#
_symmetry.space_group_name_H-M   'P 1'
#
loop_
_entity.id
_entity.type
_entity.pdbx_description
1 polymer ?
#
loop_
_entity_poly.entity_id
_entity_poly.type
_entity_poly.pdbx_seq_one_letter_code
_entity_poly.pdbx_strand_id
1 'polypeptide(L)'
;LSLGEKTKEAYQRFFQAGANRYLLRHETFNESHYGELHPSEMNRDYRLQCLEWLKEIGYQTGTGIMVGSPGQTIDHLVEDLLFIERFQPEMIGIDPFIPHADTPFAHAPAGNIELTLKLIAIFRLMHPSALIPATTALASLSADGRERGILAGANVVMPNLSPSSVREK
;
A
#
# COMPACT_ATOMS: atom_id res chain seq x y z
N LEU A 1 10.25 7.99 3.70
CA LEU A 1 9.36 8.19 4.85
C LEU A 1 8.02 7.50 4.61
N SER A 2 7.29 7.17 5.69
CA SER A 2 5.91 6.70 5.69
C SER A 2 5.28 7.15 7.02
N LEU A 3 4.82 8.40 7.06
CA LEU A 3 4.35 9.07 8.28
C LEU A 3 2.86 9.47 8.20
N GLY A 4 2.12 8.88 7.25
CA GLY A 4 0.73 9.21 7.00
C GLY A 4 0.53 10.60 6.38
N GLU A 5 -0.67 11.11 6.48
CA GLU A 5 -1.08 12.40 5.94
C GLU A 5 -0.45 13.55 6.72
N LYS A 6 0.01 14.57 6.01
CA LYS A 6 0.60 15.79 6.55
C LYS A 6 0.18 16.98 5.71
N THR A 7 0.40 18.20 6.21
CA THR A 7 0.22 19.41 5.39
C THR A 7 1.30 19.51 4.31
N LYS A 8 1.03 20.25 3.26
CA LYS A 8 1.99 20.48 2.17
C LYS A 8 3.31 21.09 2.68
N GLU A 9 3.21 22.02 3.63
CA GLU A 9 4.37 22.66 4.24
C GLU A 9 5.22 21.68 5.07
N ALA A 10 4.58 20.70 5.74
CA ALA A 10 5.30 19.66 6.47
C ALA A 10 6.08 18.77 5.49
N TYR A 11 5.46 18.36 4.37
CA TYR A 11 6.14 17.62 3.31
C TYR A 11 7.33 18.39 2.73
N GLN A 12 7.15 19.69 2.45
CA GLN A 12 8.25 20.54 1.95
C GLN A 12 9.42 20.58 2.94
N ARG A 13 9.16 20.74 4.24
CA ARG A 13 10.21 20.73 5.27
C ARG A 13 10.95 19.41 5.35
N PHE A 14 10.24 18.27 5.25
CA PHE A 14 10.88 16.95 5.22
C PHE A 14 11.74 16.78 3.97
N PHE A 15 11.28 17.25 2.81
CA PHE A 15 12.04 17.20 1.57
C PHE A 15 13.33 18.03 1.66
N GLN A 16 13.23 19.26 2.18
CA GLN A 16 14.39 20.15 2.41
C GLN A 16 15.39 19.56 3.41
N ALA A 17 14.91 18.77 4.39
CA ALA A 17 15.76 18.03 5.34
C ALA A 17 16.40 16.76 4.74
N GLY A 18 16.21 16.49 3.43
CA GLY A 18 16.83 15.39 2.71
C GLY A 18 15.96 14.14 2.52
N ALA A 19 14.70 14.16 2.94
CA ALA A 19 13.77 13.05 2.65
C ALA A 19 13.30 13.15 1.20
N ASN A 20 13.76 12.25 0.34
CA ASN A 20 13.47 12.27 -1.10
C ASN A 20 12.50 11.17 -1.57
N ARG A 21 12.07 10.29 -0.67
CA ARG A 21 11.08 9.24 -0.96
C ARG A 21 10.00 9.19 0.12
N TYR A 22 8.74 9.09 -0.31
CA TYR A 22 7.60 9.00 0.59
C TYR A 22 6.61 7.95 0.12
N LEU A 23 6.18 7.06 1.02
CA LEU A 23 5.11 6.10 0.79
C LEU A 23 3.87 6.53 1.55
N LEU A 24 2.77 6.76 0.81
CA LEU A 24 1.45 7.01 1.34
C LEU A 24 0.44 6.15 0.57
N ARG A 25 0.02 5.05 1.14
CA ARG A 25 -0.94 4.16 0.48
C ARG A 25 -2.32 4.81 0.45
N HIS A 26 -3.01 4.79 -0.69
CA HIS A 26 -4.39 5.28 -0.77
C HIS A 26 -5.40 4.25 -0.23
N GLU A 27 -4.98 2.99 -0.07
CA GLU A 27 -5.68 1.81 0.44
C GLU A 27 -6.80 1.32 -0.47
N THR A 28 -7.71 2.19 -0.89
CA THR A 28 -8.71 1.99 -1.94
C THR A 28 -9.07 3.34 -2.56
N PHE A 29 -9.27 3.37 -3.87
CA PHE A 29 -9.69 4.58 -4.59
C PHE A 29 -11.19 4.85 -4.46
N ASN A 30 -11.99 3.81 -4.22
CA ASN A 30 -13.43 3.93 -4.05
C ASN A 30 -13.78 4.65 -2.75
N GLU A 31 -14.58 5.73 -2.85
CA GLU A 31 -14.91 6.61 -1.72
C GLU A 31 -15.76 5.90 -0.66
N SER A 32 -16.79 5.16 -1.08
CA SER A 32 -17.65 4.43 -0.15
C SER A 32 -16.87 3.38 0.62
N HIS A 33 -16.08 2.58 -0.10
CA HIS A 33 -15.23 1.55 0.49
C HIS A 33 -14.16 2.15 1.41
N TYR A 34 -13.57 3.30 1.06
CA TYR A 34 -12.65 4.01 1.94
C TYR A 34 -13.31 4.39 3.27
N GLY A 35 -14.54 4.91 3.22
CA GLY A 35 -15.32 5.27 4.41
C GLY A 35 -15.70 4.08 5.29
N GLU A 36 -15.86 2.88 4.70
CA GLU A 36 -16.12 1.65 5.46
C GLU A 36 -14.86 1.15 6.21
N LEU A 37 -13.67 1.42 5.66
CA LEU A 37 -12.40 0.94 6.21
C LEU A 37 -11.76 1.87 7.24
N HIS A 38 -12.11 3.15 7.23
CA HIS A 38 -11.41 4.17 8.01
C HIS A 38 -12.36 4.91 8.97
N PRO A 39 -11.84 5.46 10.08
CA PRO A 39 -12.61 6.34 10.95
C PRO A 39 -13.17 7.55 10.18
N SER A 40 -14.32 8.05 10.64
CA SER A 40 -15.06 9.16 9.98
C SER A 40 -14.27 10.47 9.87
N GLU A 41 -13.22 10.63 10.68
CA GLU A 41 -12.30 11.78 10.65
C GLU A 41 -11.30 11.73 9.48
N MET A 42 -11.13 10.55 8.88
CA MET A 42 -10.25 10.36 7.74
C MET A 42 -11.01 10.60 6.43
N ASN A 43 -10.35 11.27 5.50
CA ASN A 43 -10.95 11.66 4.22
C ASN A 43 -10.10 11.17 3.05
N ARG A 44 -10.71 10.39 2.14
CA ARG A 44 -10.04 9.86 0.95
C ARG A 44 -9.48 10.99 0.07
N ASP A 45 -10.25 12.03 -0.18
CA ASP A 45 -9.84 13.11 -1.08
C ASP A 45 -8.65 13.88 -0.52
N TYR A 46 -8.60 14.07 0.81
CA TYR A 46 -7.44 14.65 1.46
C TYR A 46 -6.20 13.77 1.32
N ARG A 47 -6.36 12.43 1.43
CA ARG A 47 -5.27 11.48 1.21
C ARG A 47 -4.75 11.53 -0.22
N LEU A 48 -5.64 11.59 -1.21
CA LEU A 48 -5.27 11.74 -2.62
C LEU A 48 -4.58 13.10 -2.86
N GLN A 49 -5.07 14.18 -2.26
CA GLN A 49 -4.42 15.49 -2.31
C GLN A 49 -3.01 15.47 -1.72
N CYS A 50 -2.79 14.72 -0.63
CA CYS A 50 -1.45 14.52 -0.07
C CYS A 50 -0.51 13.84 -1.09
N LEU A 51 -0.99 12.84 -1.83
CA LEU A 51 -0.22 12.17 -2.87
C LEU A 51 0.18 13.12 -4.00
N GLU A 52 -0.75 13.99 -4.44
CA GLU A 52 -0.46 15.03 -5.44
C GLU A 52 0.60 16.02 -4.92
N TRP A 53 0.49 16.48 -3.69
CA TRP A 53 1.50 17.37 -3.09
C TRP A 53 2.89 16.71 -3.02
N LEU A 54 2.97 15.43 -2.69
CA LEU A 54 4.22 14.70 -2.66
C LEU A 54 4.90 14.71 -4.05
N LYS A 55 4.13 14.48 -5.12
CA LYS A 55 4.63 14.56 -6.49
C LYS A 55 5.05 15.98 -6.89
N GLU A 56 4.21 16.98 -6.61
CA GLU A 56 4.51 18.38 -6.89
C GLU A 56 5.81 18.87 -6.21
N ILE A 57 6.09 18.39 -4.99
CA ILE A 57 7.30 18.72 -4.24
C ILE A 57 8.54 18.03 -4.85
N GLY A 58 8.37 16.93 -5.56
CA GLY A 58 9.44 16.18 -6.22
C GLY A 58 9.89 14.91 -5.49
N TYR A 59 9.06 14.37 -4.59
CA TYR A 59 9.32 13.07 -3.99
C TYR A 59 9.25 11.94 -5.04
N GLN A 60 10.08 10.92 -4.85
CA GLN A 60 9.77 9.60 -5.36
C GLN A 60 8.57 9.07 -4.55
N THR A 61 7.38 9.18 -5.15
CA THR A 61 6.14 8.95 -4.44
C THR A 61 5.68 7.51 -4.60
N GLY A 62 5.47 6.84 -3.47
CA GLY A 62 4.85 5.52 -3.42
C GLY A 62 3.39 5.61 -2.98
N THR A 63 2.54 4.77 -3.58
CA THR A 63 1.18 4.52 -3.12
C THR A 63 0.89 3.02 -3.06
N GLY A 64 -0.35 2.61 -2.82
CA GLY A 64 -0.68 1.19 -2.77
C GLY A 64 -2.06 0.90 -2.22
N ILE A 65 -2.39 -0.38 -2.25
CA ILE A 65 -3.70 -0.93 -1.89
C ILE A 65 -3.60 -2.07 -0.90
N MET A 66 -4.70 -2.34 -0.21
CA MET A 66 -4.96 -3.58 0.53
C MET A 66 -5.81 -4.50 -0.34
N VAL A 67 -5.46 -5.79 -0.40
CA VAL A 67 -6.17 -6.79 -1.19
C VAL A 67 -7.00 -7.69 -0.29
N GLY A 68 -8.29 -7.79 -0.55
CA GLY A 68 -9.23 -8.59 0.24
C GLY A 68 -9.62 -7.96 1.56
N SER A 69 -9.59 -6.63 1.65
CA SER A 69 -10.15 -5.89 2.78
C SER A 69 -11.67 -6.07 2.86
N PRO A 70 -12.28 -5.95 4.04
CA PRO A 70 -13.73 -6.10 4.18
C PRO A 70 -14.51 -5.23 3.20
N GLY A 71 -15.52 -5.80 2.54
CA GLY A 71 -16.33 -5.09 1.55
C GLY A 71 -15.70 -4.88 0.17
N GLN A 72 -14.41 -5.23 -0.03
CA GLN A 72 -13.74 -5.03 -1.31
C GLN A 72 -14.35 -5.89 -2.43
N THR A 73 -14.62 -5.27 -3.56
CA THR A 73 -15.09 -5.92 -4.79
C THR A 73 -14.02 -5.90 -5.88
N ILE A 74 -14.24 -6.63 -6.96
CA ILE A 74 -13.37 -6.56 -8.16
C ILE A 74 -13.44 -5.16 -8.79
N ASP A 75 -14.59 -4.51 -8.79
CA ASP A 75 -14.74 -3.16 -9.33
C ASP A 75 -13.89 -2.14 -8.55
N HIS A 76 -13.81 -2.27 -7.22
CA HIS A 76 -12.90 -1.45 -6.40
C HIS A 76 -11.43 -1.65 -6.81
N LEU A 77 -11.01 -2.89 -7.06
CA LEU A 77 -9.65 -3.18 -7.54
C LEU A 77 -9.39 -2.61 -8.94
N VAL A 78 -10.40 -2.60 -9.81
CA VAL A 78 -10.30 -1.96 -11.13
C VAL A 78 -10.14 -0.44 -10.99
N GLU A 79 -10.90 0.21 -10.10
CA GLU A 79 -10.73 1.63 -9.80
C GLU A 79 -9.32 1.94 -9.30
N ASP A 80 -8.78 1.09 -8.42
CA ASP A 80 -7.41 1.19 -7.90
C ASP A 80 -6.36 1.06 -9.02
N LEU A 81 -6.52 0.09 -9.92
CA LEU A 81 -5.65 -0.11 -11.08
C LEU A 81 -5.64 1.13 -11.98
N LEU A 82 -6.82 1.67 -12.32
CA LEU A 82 -6.96 2.86 -13.15
C LEU A 82 -6.40 4.12 -12.48
N PHE A 83 -6.55 4.24 -11.16
CA PHE A 83 -5.93 5.33 -10.40
C PHE A 83 -4.41 5.25 -10.46
N ILE A 84 -3.83 4.08 -10.16
CA ILE A 84 -2.37 3.87 -10.16
C ILE A 84 -1.79 4.09 -11.58
N GLU A 85 -2.50 3.65 -12.63
CA GLU A 85 -2.12 3.90 -14.01
C GLU A 85 -2.01 5.41 -14.32
N ARG A 86 -2.97 6.21 -13.90
CA ARG A 86 -2.93 7.67 -14.11
C ARG A 86 -1.92 8.36 -13.23
N PHE A 87 -1.82 7.93 -11.97
CA PHE A 87 -0.96 8.54 -10.97
C PHE A 87 0.54 8.29 -11.22
N GLN A 88 0.90 7.15 -11.84
CA GLN A 88 2.30 6.78 -12.18
C GLN A 88 3.25 6.88 -10.97
N PRO A 89 3.03 6.11 -9.90
CA PRO A 89 3.90 6.14 -8.72
C PRO A 89 5.24 5.43 -8.99
N GLU A 90 6.29 5.84 -8.27
CA GLU A 90 7.60 5.19 -8.28
C GLU A 90 7.64 3.90 -7.44
N MET A 91 6.69 3.73 -6.50
CA MET A 91 6.54 2.52 -5.70
C MET A 91 5.06 2.16 -5.56
N ILE A 92 4.75 0.87 -5.68
CA ILE A 92 3.40 0.33 -5.52
C ILE A 92 3.41 -0.73 -4.42
N GLY A 93 2.84 -0.40 -3.26
CA GLY A 93 2.65 -1.33 -2.15
C GLY A 93 1.36 -2.13 -2.33
N ILE A 94 1.47 -3.45 -2.38
CA ILE A 94 0.32 -4.35 -2.57
C ILE A 94 0.37 -5.40 -1.48
N ASP A 95 -0.52 -5.29 -0.49
CA ASP A 95 -0.56 -6.19 0.65
C ASP A 95 -1.88 -6.93 0.73
N PRO A 96 -1.86 -8.23 1.02
CA PRO A 96 -3.07 -8.90 1.45
C PRO A 96 -3.53 -8.32 2.79
N PHE A 97 -4.84 -8.13 2.96
CA PHE A 97 -5.41 -7.73 4.24
C PHE A 97 -5.12 -8.77 5.32
N ILE A 98 -4.66 -8.33 6.47
CA ILE A 98 -4.47 -9.17 7.66
C ILE A 98 -5.30 -8.57 8.80
N PRO A 99 -6.32 -9.28 9.33
CA PRO A 99 -7.12 -8.79 10.43
C PRO A 99 -6.26 -8.63 11.71
N HIS A 100 -6.54 -7.60 12.48
CA HIS A 100 -5.86 -7.36 13.76
C HIS A 100 -6.89 -7.31 14.89
N ALA A 101 -6.57 -7.95 16.03
CA ALA A 101 -7.47 -8.12 17.15
C ALA A 101 -8.02 -6.79 17.74
N ASP A 102 -7.22 -5.72 17.66
CA ASP A 102 -7.57 -4.41 18.20
C ASP A 102 -8.31 -3.50 17.21
N THR A 103 -8.85 -4.09 16.13
CA THR A 103 -9.60 -3.33 15.11
C THR A 103 -11.04 -3.82 14.99
N PRO A 104 -11.96 -3.01 14.46
CA PRO A 104 -13.32 -3.45 14.14
C PRO A 104 -13.38 -4.68 13.23
N PHE A 105 -12.30 -4.96 12.52
CA PHE A 105 -12.18 -6.06 11.55
C PHE A 105 -11.49 -7.32 12.10
N ALA A 106 -11.38 -7.45 13.43
CA ALA A 106 -10.72 -8.58 14.11
C ALA A 106 -11.21 -9.98 13.64
N HIS A 107 -12.48 -10.08 13.25
CA HIS A 107 -13.10 -11.33 12.79
C HIS A 107 -13.29 -11.42 11.28
N ALA A 108 -12.79 -10.45 10.52
CA ALA A 108 -12.83 -10.50 9.06
C ALA A 108 -11.86 -11.57 8.53
N PRO A 109 -12.17 -12.21 7.39
CA PRO A 109 -11.23 -13.14 6.76
C PRO A 109 -9.98 -12.39 6.29
N ALA A 110 -8.83 -13.07 6.31
CA ALA A 110 -7.61 -12.53 5.71
C ALA A 110 -7.76 -12.43 4.19
N GLY A 111 -7.01 -11.51 3.58
CA GLY A 111 -6.97 -11.31 2.14
C GLY A 111 -6.41 -12.53 1.39
N ASN A 112 -6.77 -12.63 0.12
CA ASN A 112 -6.39 -13.77 -0.72
C ASN A 112 -4.99 -13.58 -1.32
N ILE A 113 -4.06 -14.48 -0.99
CA ILE A 113 -2.67 -14.43 -1.48
C ILE A 113 -2.58 -14.59 -3.00
N GLU A 114 -3.37 -15.47 -3.61
CA GLU A 114 -3.36 -15.72 -5.06
C GLU A 114 -3.81 -14.47 -5.82
N LEU A 115 -4.83 -13.78 -5.32
CA LEU A 115 -5.29 -12.51 -5.90
C LEU A 115 -4.22 -11.44 -5.76
N THR A 116 -3.56 -11.36 -4.60
CA THR A 116 -2.46 -10.42 -4.36
C THR A 116 -1.30 -10.65 -5.34
N LEU A 117 -0.90 -11.92 -5.55
CA LEU A 117 0.16 -12.27 -6.50
C LEU A 117 -0.22 -11.93 -7.95
N LYS A 118 -1.48 -12.16 -8.34
CA LYS A 118 -1.99 -11.75 -9.66
C LYS A 118 -1.92 -10.23 -9.85
N LEU A 119 -2.30 -9.46 -8.82
CA LEU A 119 -2.22 -8.01 -8.88
C LEU A 119 -0.77 -7.51 -8.95
N ILE A 120 0.17 -8.14 -8.22
CA ILE A 120 1.61 -7.85 -8.37
C ILE A 120 2.05 -8.05 -9.82
N ALA A 121 1.66 -9.16 -10.47
CA ALA A 121 2.01 -9.42 -11.86
C ALA A 121 1.38 -8.40 -12.81
N ILE A 122 0.12 -8.04 -12.62
CA ILE A 122 -0.57 -7.02 -13.42
C ILE A 122 0.15 -5.66 -13.28
N PHE A 123 0.42 -5.22 -12.05
CA PHE A 123 1.12 -3.94 -11.82
C PHE A 123 2.54 -3.96 -12.38
N ARG A 124 3.24 -5.10 -12.36
CA ARG A 124 4.56 -5.22 -13.00
C ARG A 124 4.47 -5.01 -14.51
N LEU A 125 3.44 -5.54 -15.16
CA LEU A 125 3.23 -5.35 -16.59
C LEU A 125 2.84 -3.90 -16.92
N MET A 126 1.99 -3.27 -16.10
CA MET A 126 1.55 -1.88 -16.28
C MET A 126 2.66 -0.87 -15.96
N HIS A 127 3.50 -1.16 -14.95
CA HIS A 127 4.56 -0.27 -14.45
C HIS A 127 5.90 -1.00 -14.38
N PRO A 128 6.57 -1.24 -15.52
CA PRO A 128 7.80 -2.07 -15.59
C PRO A 128 8.95 -1.56 -14.71
N SER A 129 9.03 -0.25 -14.48
CA SER A 129 10.10 0.40 -13.70
C SER A 129 9.75 0.63 -12.22
N ALA A 130 8.49 0.45 -11.80
CA ALA A 130 8.07 0.71 -10.44
C ALA A 130 8.74 -0.25 -9.42
N LEU A 131 8.97 0.26 -8.22
CA LEU A 131 9.37 -0.56 -7.09
C LEU A 131 8.12 -1.25 -6.52
N ILE A 132 8.09 -2.57 -6.56
CA ILE A 132 7.00 -3.39 -6.01
C ILE A 132 7.58 -4.31 -4.95
N PRO A 133 7.26 -4.11 -3.66
CA PRO A 133 7.81 -4.94 -2.58
C PRO A 133 7.09 -6.29 -2.47
N ALA A 134 7.88 -7.35 -2.25
CA ALA A 134 7.41 -8.58 -1.64
C ALA A 134 7.37 -8.37 -0.12
N THR A 135 6.18 -8.15 0.41
CA THR A 135 5.97 -7.60 1.75
C THR A 135 6.03 -8.66 2.86
N THR A 136 6.07 -8.19 4.11
CA THR A 136 5.96 -9.08 5.28
C THR A 136 4.57 -9.72 5.38
N ALA A 137 3.52 -9.04 4.92
CA ALA A 137 2.17 -9.57 4.90
C ALA A 137 2.03 -10.84 4.05
N LEU A 138 2.70 -10.91 2.88
CA LEU A 138 2.78 -12.14 2.09
C LEU A 138 3.43 -13.29 2.86
N ALA A 139 4.53 -13.01 3.58
CA ALA A 139 5.22 -14.01 4.40
C ALA A 139 4.39 -14.46 5.63
N SER A 140 3.52 -13.61 6.15
CA SER A 140 2.62 -13.95 7.26
C SER A 140 1.50 -14.90 6.85
N LEU A 141 1.05 -14.81 5.59
CA LEU A 141 0.00 -15.69 5.06
C LEU A 141 0.53 -17.00 4.47
N SER A 142 1.77 -17.02 3.99
CA SER A 142 2.41 -18.23 3.42
C SER A 142 3.91 -18.18 3.62
N ALA A 143 4.50 -19.29 4.05
CA ALA A 143 5.94 -19.39 4.30
C ALA A 143 6.79 -19.04 3.06
N ASP A 144 6.30 -19.37 1.86
CA ASP A 144 6.90 -19.07 0.55
C ASP A 144 6.38 -17.77 -0.08
N GLY A 145 5.53 -17.00 0.64
CA GLY A 145 4.81 -15.86 0.10
C GLY A 145 5.72 -14.79 -0.51
N ARG A 146 6.90 -14.53 0.08
CA ARG A 146 7.88 -13.58 -0.49
C ARG A 146 8.49 -14.08 -1.78
N GLU A 147 8.90 -15.35 -1.83
CA GLU A 147 9.46 -15.95 -3.04
C GLU A 147 8.47 -15.91 -4.18
N ARG A 148 7.22 -16.29 -3.91
CA ARG A 148 6.12 -16.19 -4.86
C ARG A 148 5.86 -14.76 -5.31
N GLY A 149 5.96 -13.79 -4.38
CA GLY A 149 5.87 -12.36 -4.71
C GLY A 149 6.94 -11.91 -5.69
N ILE A 150 8.21 -12.33 -5.49
CA ILE A 150 9.31 -12.05 -6.41
C ILE A 150 9.04 -12.70 -7.77
N LEU A 151 8.63 -13.96 -7.80
CA LEU A 151 8.30 -14.67 -9.05
C LEU A 151 7.11 -14.03 -9.78
N ALA A 152 6.17 -13.44 -9.05
CA ALA A 152 5.04 -12.70 -9.62
C ALA A 152 5.42 -11.31 -10.18
N GLY A 153 6.62 -10.79 -9.86
CA GLY A 153 7.10 -9.51 -10.39
C GLY A 153 7.51 -8.46 -9.37
N ALA A 154 7.49 -8.78 -8.06
CA ALA A 154 8.06 -7.88 -7.06
C ALA A 154 9.59 -7.80 -7.25
N ASN A 155 10.17 -6.63 -6.96
CA ASN A 155 11.62 -6.37 -7.12
C ASN A 155 12.25 -5.70 -5.89
N VAL A 156 11.51 -5.61 -4.80
CA VAL A 156 11.99 -5.11 -3.51
C VAL A 156 11.69 -6.14 -2.42
N VAL A 157 12.64 -6.40 -1.55
CA VAL A 157 12.44 -7.22 -0.35
C VAL A 157 12.50 -6.33 0.88
N MET A 158 11.52 -6.48 1.74
CA MET A 158 11.46 -5.77 3.03
C MET A 158 11.79 -6.75 4.16
N PRO A 159 13.04 -6.84 4.63
CA PRO A 159 13.38 -7.69 5.75
C PRO A 159 12.81 -7.14 7.05
N ASN A 160 12.36 -8.03 7.94
CA ASN A 160 11.99 -7.63 9.28
C ASN A 160 13.28 -7.44 10.12
N LEU A 161 13.62 -6.20 10.43
CA LEU A 161 14.79 -5.84 11.23
C LEU A 161 14.49 -5.68 12.72
N SER A 162 13.25 -5.95 13.15
CA SER A 162 12.90 -5.90 14.57
C SER A 162 13.70 -6.94 15.36
N PRO A 163 14.12 -6.65 16.61
CA PRO A 163 14.77 -7.63 17.46
C PRO A 163 13.91 -8.90 17.61
N SER A 164 14.55 -10.06 17.68
CA SER A 164 13.85 -11.35 17.79
C SER A 164 12.88 -11.42 18.97
N SER A 165 13.21 -10.75 20.07
CA SER A 165 12.36 -10.67 21.29
C SER A 165 11.02 -9.95 21.11
N VAL A 166 10.83 -9.22 20.00
CA VAL A 166 9.55 -8.53 19.70
C VAL A 166 8.86 -9.08 18.45
N ARG A 167 9.47 -10.05 17.76
CA ARG A 167 8.89 -10.67 16.54
C ARG A 167 7.81 -11.73 16.87
N GLU A 168 7.84 -12.25 18.09
CA GLU A 168 6.99 -13.34 18.57
C GLU A 168 5.75 -12.84 19.35
N LYS A 169 5.54 -11.54 19.39
CA LYS A 169 4.38 -10.89 19.97
C LYS A 169 3.46 -10.38 18.87
#